data_41d1a8a05d0fc1f1f63d4fba7db5e6a6
#
_entry.id   41d1a8a05d0fc1f1f63d4fba7db5e6a6
#
_cell.length_a   1.000
_cell.length_b   1.000
_cell.length_c   1.000
_cell.angle_alpha   90.00
_cell.angle_beta   90.00
_cell.angle_gamma   90.00
#
_symmetry.space_group_name_H-M   'P 1'
#
loop_
_entity.id
_entity.type
_entity.pdbx_description
1 polymer ?
#
loop_
_entity_poly.entity_id
_entity_poly.type
_entity_poly.pdbx_seq_one_letter_code
_entity_poly.pdbx_strand_id
1 'polypeptide(L)'
;MAVGYYILLFKLNLMYLPNIIIVIILNSFFVLPFTYKYLAPSFFRVKKENDDIANSLNLYGLSRFLTIDLPRLKKSLITAFCVSSILSASDLVVISFFGTNDLSTLTQTIYRLMGSYRINEAYSVSLILLIFCFIYFFLAHKILEKNKWNIH
;
A
#
# COMPACT_ATOMS: atom_id res chain seq x y z
N MET A 1 3.21 -8.22 -16.63
CA MET A 1 3.23 -6.77 -16.41
C MET A 1 4.66 -6.23 -16.21
N ALA A 2 5.47 -6.74 -15.27
CA ALA A 2 6.85 -6.23 -15.02
C ALA A 2 7.74 -6.17 -16.26
N VAL A 3 7.71 -7.20 -17.12
CA VAL A 3 8.47 -7.23 -18.40
C VAL A 3 8.03 -6.12 -19.35
N GLY A 4 6.71 -5.85 -19.45
CA GLY A 4 6.20 -4.76 -20.29
C GLY A 4 6.68 -3.39 -19.83
N TYR A 5 6.73 -3.16 -18.52
CA TYR A 5 7.29 -1.94 -17.93
C TYR A 5 8.80 -1.82 -18.18
N TYR A 6 9.54 -2.93 -18.09
CA TYR A 6 10.97 -2.94 -18.40
C TYR A 6 11.24 -2.50 -19.84
N ILE A 7 10.48 -3.04 -20.78
CA ILE A 7 10.58 -2.65 -22.22
C ILE A 7 10.20 -1.19 -22.41
N LEU A 8 9.17 -0.70 -21.70
CA LEU A 8 8.72 0.68 -21.80
C LEU A 8 9.76 1.66 -21.25
N LEU A 9 10.37 1.36 -20.11
CA LEU A 9 11.45 2.16 -19.51
C LEU A 9 12.69 2.21 -20.42
N PHE A 10 13.02 1.06 -21.03
CA PHE A 10 14.12 0.99 -22.02
C PHE A 10 13.82 1.88 -23.23
N LYS A 11 12.60 1.82 -23.76
CA LYS A 11 12.18 2.59 -24.94
C LYS A 11 12.07 4.09 -24.68
N LEU A 12 11.73 4.48 -23.45
CA LEU A 12 11.64 5.89 -23.02
C LEU A 12 12.98 6.47 -22.55
N ASN A 13 14.07 5.70 -22.59
CA ASN A 13 15.41 6.10 -22.13
C ASN A 13 15.44 6.58 -20.65
N LEU A 14 14.51 6.09 -19.83
CA LEU A 14 14.36 6.44 -18.43
C LEU A 14 15.23 5.57 -17.50
N MET A 15 16.19 4.84 -18.03
CA MET A 15 17.14 4.00 -17.28
C MET A 15 18.08 4.81 -16.36
N TYR A 16 18.10 6.13 -16.48
CA TYR A 16 18.85 7.02 -15.58
C TYR A 16 18.19 7.23 -14.23
N LEU A 17 16.91 6.81 -14.07
CA LEU A 17 16.24 6.89 -12.78
C LEU A 17 16.83 5.85 -11.80
N PRO A 18 17.07 6.23 -10.53
CA PRO A 18 17.51 5.27 -9.52
C PRO A 18 16.48 4.14 -9.41
N ASN A 19 16.97 2.89 -9.36
CA ASN A 19 16.12 1.68 -9.36
C ASN A 19 15.03 1.71 -8.29
N ILE A 20 15.30 2.35 -7.16
CA ILE A 20 14.32 2.50 -6.07
C ILE A 20 13.07 3.28 -6.50
N ILE A 21 13.21 4.32 -7.31
CA ILE A 21 12.08 5.12 -7.80
C ILE A 21 11.22 4.28 -8.73
N ILE A 22 11.85 3.50 -9.60
CA ILE A 22 11.16 2.60 -10.53
C ILE A 22 10.34 1.56 -9.73
N VAL A 23 10.94 0.95 -8.71
CA VAL A 23 10.29 -0.02 -7.83
C VAL A 23 9.09 0.61 -7.12
N ILE A 24 9.22 1.83 -6.58
CA ILE A 24 8.13 2.54 -5.90
C ILE A 24 6.96 2.80 -6.86
N ILE A 25 7.24 3.29 -8.06
CA ILE A 25 6.20 3.58 -9.06
C ILE A 25 5.47 2.31 -9.46
N LEU A 26 6.19 1.24 -9.77
CA LEU A 26 5.59 -0.03 -10.20
C LEU A 26 4.74 -0.67 -9.09
N ASN A 27 5.26 -0.68 -7.85
CA ASN A 27 4.50 -1.15 -6.69
C ASN A 27 3.23 -0.32 -6.46
N SER A 28 3.30 1.00 -6.65
CA SER A 28 2.13 1.87 -6.53
C SER A 28 1.04 1.49 -7.55
N PHE A 29 1.43 1.26 -8.81
CA PHE A 29 0.48 0.80 -9.84
C PHE A 29 -0.12 -0.57 -9.53
N PHE A 30 0.67 -1.50 -9.00
CA PHE A 30 0.19 -2.82 -8.62
C PHE A 30 -0.83 -2.78 -7.48
N VAL A 31 -0.59 -1.95 -6.48
CA VAL A 31 -1.41 -1.83 -5.27
C VAL A 31 -2.66 -0.96 -5.49
N LEU A 32 -2.63 -0.06 -6.47
CA LEU A 32 -3.72 0.90 -6.75
C LEU A 32 -5.11 0.25 -6.89
N PRO A 33 -5.32 -0.83 -7.68
CA PRO A 33 -6.65 -1.44 -7.81
C PRO A 33 -7.17 -2.01 -6.50
N PHE A 34 -6.30 -2.53 -5.65
CA PHE A 34 -6.69 -3.03 -4.33
C PHE A 34 -7.10 -1.88 -3.40
N THR A 35 -6.30 -0.82 -3.37
CA THR A 35 -6.62 0.40 -2.60
C THR A 35 -7.95 0.99 -3.02
N TYR A 36 -8.19 1.10 -4.33
CA TYR A 36 -9.45 1.59 -4.88
C TYR A 36 -10.64 0.73 -4.43
N LYS A 37 -10.51 -0.60 -4.49
CA LYS A 37 -11.55 -1.53 -4.07
C LYS A 37 -11.98 -1.32 -2.61
N TYR A 38 -11.05 -0.96 -1.73
CA TYR A 38 -11.36 -0.68 -0.32
C TYR A 38 -11.90 0.73 -0.09
N LEU A 39 -11.40 1.73 -0.82
CA LEU A 39 -11.78 3.11 -0.62
C LEU A 39 -13.08 3.51 -1.30
N ALA A 40 -13.33 3.04 -2.51
CA ALA A 40 -14.47 3.48 -3.31
C ALA A 40 -15.83 3.25 -2.61
N PRO A 41 -16.15 2.06 -2.07
CA PRO A 41 -17.44 1.86 -1.38
C PRO A 41 -17.61 2.78 -0.18
N SER A 42 -16.54 2.97 0.59
CA SER A 42 -16.56 3.86 1.77
C SER A 42 -16.74 5.32 1.37
N PHE A 43 -16.09 5.75 0.31
CA PHE A 43 -16.22 7.10 -0.22
C PHE A 43 -17.65 7.40 -0.67
N PHE A 44 -18.25 6.51 -1.47
CA PHE A 44 -19.62 6.70 -1.95
C PHE A 44 -20.63 6.70 -0.80
N ARG A 45 -20.44 5.84 0.21
CA ARG A 45 -21.28 5.80 1.40
C ARG A 45 -21.20 7.11 2.18
N VAL A 46 -19.98 7.55 2.52
CA VAL A 46 -19.77 8.79 3.27
C VAL A 46 -20.34 9.99 2.52
N LYS A 47 -20.15 10.05 1.20
CA LYS A 47 -20.69 11.12 0.37
C LYS A 47 -22.21 11.16 0.44
N LYS A 48 -22.88 10.01 0.27
CA LYS A 48 -24.34 9.90 0.30
C LYS A 48 -24.92 10.26 1.68
N GLU A 49 -24.32 9.76 2.75
CA GLU A 49 -24.79 9.99 4.12
C GLU A 49 -24.64 11.45 4.58
N ASN A 50 -23.78 12.22 3.93
CA ASN A 50 -23.48 13.60 4.34
C ASN A 50 -23.88 14.67 3.31
N ASP A 51 -24.60 14.29 2.27
CA ASP A 51 -25.07 15.24 1.26
C ASP A 51 -25.96 16.32 1.87
N ASP A 52 -26.89 15.96 2.75
CA ASP A 52 -27.80 16.91 3.40
C ASP A 52 -27.06 17.87 4.35
N ILE A 53 -26.07 17.34 5.09
CA ILE A 53 -25.25 18.16 5.98
C ILE A 53 -24.38 19.13 5.18
N ALA A 54 -23.77 18.67 4.10
CA ALA A 54 -22.94 19.51 3.24
C ALA A 54 -23.77 20.63 2.59
N ASN A 55 -24.98 20.31 2.15
CA ASN A 55 -25.90 21.28 1.53
C ASN A 55 -26.38 22.31 2.54
N SER A 56 -26.74 21.92 3.76
CA SER A 56 -27.17 22.84 4.82
C SER A 56 -26.08 23.80 5.28
N LEU A 57 -24.80 23.35 5.21
CA LEU A 57 -23.63 24.17 5.53
C LEU A 57 -23.07 24.94 4.32
N ASN A 58 -23.71 24.82 3.16
CA ASN A 58 -23.29 25.42 1.90
C ASN A 58 -21.81 25.10 1.54
N LEU A 59 -21.36 23.85 1.85
CA LEU A 59 -20.01 23.40 1.60
C LEU A 59 -19.94 22.60 0.29
N TYR A 60 -19.09 23.04 -0.64
CA TYR A 60 -18.90 22.42 -1.94
C TYR A 60 -17.41 22.16 -2.25
N GLY A 61 -17.15 21.22 -3.15
CA GLY A 61 -15.81 20.94 -3.69
C GLY A 61 -14.78 20.53 -2.63
N LEU A 62 -13.61 21.15 -2.66
CA LEU A 62 -12.49 20.84 -1.76
C LEU A 62 -12.80 21.16 -0.29
N SER A 63 -13.56 22.22 -0.01
CA SER A 63 -13.95 22.58 1.35
C SER A 63 -14.80 21.48 1.99
N ARG A 64 -15.80 20.96 1.28
CA ARG A 64 -16.59 19.80 1.72
C ARG A 64 -15.72 18.59 1.97
N PHE A 65 -14.84 18.25 1.01
CA PHE A 65 -13.96 17.08 1.11
C PHE A 65 -13.08 17.12 2.35
N LEU A 66 -12.43 18.26 2.63
CA LEU A 66 -11.50 18.38 3.77
C LEU A 66 -12.23 18.44 5.12
N THR A 67 -13.41 19.06 5.16
CA THR A 67 -14.12 19.32 6.45
C THR A 67 -15.03 18.16 6.85
N ILE A 68 -15.72 17.53 5.88
CA ILE A 68 -16.72 16.50 6.16
C ILE A 68 -16.25 15.11 5.76
N ASP A 69 -15.84 14.95 4.48
CA ASP A 69 -15.63 13.63 3.92
C ASP A 69 -14.34 12.99 4.43
N LEU A 70 -13.23 13.73 4.45
CA LEU A 70 -11.90 13.22 4.85
C LEU A 70 -11.84 12.72 6.31
N PRO A 71 -12.37 13.44 7.31
CA PRO A 71 -12.41 12.96 8.70
C PRO A 71 -13.20 11.65 8.85
N ARG A 72 -14.29 11.50 8.11
CA ARG A 72 -15.13 10.30 8.14
C ARG A 72 -14.53 9.12 7.37
N LEU A 73 -13.74 9.40 6.31
CA LEU A 73 -13.00 8.41 5.55
C LEU A 73 -11.73 7.91 6.25
N LYS A 74 -11.31 8.55 7.34
CA LYS A 74 -10.04 8.27 8.01
C LYS A 74 -9.84 6.78 8.32
N LYS A 75 -10.88 6.06 8.77
CA LYS A 75 -10.81 4.62 9.04
C LYS A 75 -10.51 3.82 7.75
N SER A 76 -11.26 4.10 6.70
CA SER A 76 -11.09 3.41 5.41
C SER A 76 -9.74 3.72 4.78
N LEU A 77 -9.23 4.95 4.95
CA LEU A 77 -7.89 5.33 4.51
C LEU A 77 -6.81 4.57 5.25
N ILE A 78 -6.90 4.46 6.58
CA ILE A 78 -5.94 3.69 7.38
C ILE A 78 -5.97 2.21 6.97
N THR A 79 -7.14 1.61 6.82
CA THR A 79 -7.27 0.21 6.39
C THR A 79 -6.69 0.01 5.00
N ALA A 80 -7.00 0.90 4.05
CA ALA A 80 -6.46 0.84 2.70
C ALA A 80 -4.93 0.98 2.70
N PHE A 81 -4.39 1.89 3.49
CA PHE A 81 -2.95 2.08 3.65
C PHE A 81 -2.26 0.83 4.22
N CYS A 82 -2.86 0.19 5.24
CA CYS A 82 -2.32 -1.03 5.83
C CYS A 82 -2.28 -2.19 4.83
N VAL A 83 -3.39 -2.41 4.12
CA VAL A 83 -3.47 -3.46 3.09
C VAL A 83 -2.46 -3.20 1.98
N SER A 84 -2.36 -1.95 1.52
CA SER A 84 -1.42 -1.52 0.49
C SER A 84 0.03 -1.76 0.89
N SER A 85 0.38 -1.44 2.13
CA SER A 85 1.75 -1.62 2.64
C SER A 85 2.13 -3.10 2.75
N ILE A 86 1.20 -3.95 3.21
CA ILE A 86 1.44 -5.40 3.29
C ILE A 86 1.61 -6.00 1.89
N LEU A 87 0.76 -5.61 0.93
CA LEU A 87 0.87 -6.07 -0.45
C LEU A 87 2.19 -5.62 -1.09
N SER A 88 2.59 -4.37 -0.87
CA SER A 88 3.86 -3.85 -1.36
C SER A 88 5.08 -4.59 -0.76
N ALA A 89 5.03 -4.90 0.54
CA ALA A 89 6.11 -5.64 1.22
C ALA A 89 6.21 -7.10 0.75
N SER A 90 5.09 -7.68 0.29
CA SER A 90 5.03 -9.07 -0.20
C SER A 90 5.39 -9.21 -1.68
N ASP A 91 5.58 -8.10 -2.40
CA ASP A 91 5.83 -8.14 -3.84
C ASP A 91 7.25 -8.63 -4.13
N LEU A 92 7.32 -9.80 -4.76
CA LEU A 92 8.56 -10.40 -5.25
C LEU A 92 8.84 -10.00 -6.70
N VAL A 93 7.78 -9.77 -7.50
CA VAL A 93 7.92 -9.66 -8.96
C VAL A 93 8.69 -8.42 -9.35
N VAL A 94 8.28 -7.26 -8.85
CA VAL A 94 8.93 -5.99 -9.18
C VAL A 94 10.38 -5.99 -8.71
N ILE A 95 10.62 -6.43 -7.48
CA ILE A 95 11.96 -6.41 -6.90
C ILE A 95 12.91 -7.42 -7.58
N SER A 96 12.39 -8.53 -8.11
CA SER A 96 13.19 -9.52 -8.85
C SER A 96 13.72 -8.97 -10.18
N PHE A 97 12.99 -8.05 -10.80
CA PHE A 97 13.42 -7.42 -12.07
C PHE A 97 14.28 -6.17 -11.88
N PHE A 98 14.00 -5.38 -10.86
CA PHE A 98 14.62 -4.06 -10.64
C PHE A 98 15.47 -3.97 -9.37
N GLY A 99 15.46 -5.02 -8.53
CA GLY A 99 16.30 -5.09 -7.35
C GLY A 99 17.79 -5.25 -7.73
N THR A 100 18.64 -4.55 -7.00
CA THR A 100 20.10 -4.72 -7.04
C THR A 100 20.56 -5.46 -5.78
N ASN A 101 21.84 -5.82 -5.69
CA ASN A 101 22.40 -6.44 -4.48
C ASN A 101 22.23 -5.53 -3.24
N ASP A 102 22.19 -4.21 -3.45
CA ASP A 102 22.02 -3.21 -2.40
C ASP A 102 20.54 -2.93 -2.07
N LEU A 103 19.62 -3.31 -2.98
CA LEU A 103 18.17 -3.13 -2.86
C LEU A 103 17.48 -4.50 -2.87
N SER A 104 17.58 -5.22 -1.76
CA SER A 104 16.89 -6.50 -1.57
C SER A 104 15.80 -6.39 -0.51
N THR A 105 14.61 -6.91 -0.81
CA THR A 105 13.54 -7.06 0.19
C THR A 105 13.67 -8.40 0.92
N LEU A 106 12.99 -8.50 2.08
CA LEU A 106 12.91 -9.78 2.81
C LEU A 106 12.34 -10.90 1.93
N THR A 107 11.34 -10.59 1.12
CA THR A 107 10.70 -11.54 0.19
C THR A 107 11.69 -12.04 -0.88
N GLN A 108 12.51 -11.15 -1.44
CA GLN A 108 13.55 -11.54 -2.39
C GLN A 108 14.64 -12.38 -1.71
N THR A 109 15.01 -12.04 -0.48
CA THR A 109 16.00 -12.81 0.30
C THR A 109 15.51 -14.24 0.55
N ILE A 110 14.23 -14.41 0.93
CA ILE A 110 13.61 -15.73 1.09
C ILE A 110 13.70 -16.52 -0.22
N TYR A 111 13.32 -15.90 -1.35
CA TYR A 111 13.35 -16.54 -2.66
C TYR A 111 14.79 -16.98 -3.05
N ARG A 112 15.80 -16.15 -2.81
CA ARG A 112 17.21 -16.46 -3.08
C ARG A 112 17.72 -17.60 -2.21
N LEU A 113 17.37 -17.62 -0.92
CA LEU A 113 17.76 -18.69 0.02
C LEU A 113 17.11 -20.02 -0.38
N MET A 114 15.85 -20.01 -0.80
CA MET A 114 15.18 -21.22 -1.32
C MET A 114 15.84 -21.71 -2.60
N GLY A 115 16.18 -20.82 -3.52
CA GLY A 115 16.88 -21.17 -4.77
C GLY A 115 18.30 -21.72 -4.55
N SER A 116 18.96 -21.38 -3.45
CA SER A 116 20.26 -21.90 -3.05
C SER A 116 20.20 -23.11 -2.11
N TYR A 117 19.03 -23.75 -1.97
CA TYR A 117 18.79 -24.90 -1.08
C TYR A 117 19.07 -24.64 0.44
N ARG A 118 19.18 -23.37 0.85
CA ARG A 118 19.35 -22.98 2.26
C ARG A 118 18.00 -22.82 2.95
N ILE A 119 17.23 -23.92 3.00
CA ILE A 119 15.81 -23.91 3.40
C ILE A 119 15.65 -23.47 4.87
N ASN A 120 16.53 -23.89 5.77
CA ASN A 120 16.44 -23.54 7.20
C ASN A 120 16.59 -22.02 7.43
N GLU A 121 17.46 -21.38 6.68
CA GLU A 121 17.62 -19.93 6.74
C GLU A 121 16.44 -19.20 6.11
N ALA A 122 15.89 -19.75 5.00
CA ALA A 122 14.68 -19.22 4.40
C ALA A 122 13.49 -19.23 5.38
N TYR A 123 13.32 -20.29 6.17
CA TYR A 123 12.31 -20.36 7.22
C TYR A 123 12.50 -19.27 8.29
N SER A 124 13.72 -19.03 8.72
CA SER A 124 14.04 -18.00 9.71
C SER A 124 13.66 -16.61 9.21
N VAL A 125 14.00 -16.27 7.96
CA VAL A 125 13.67 -14.98 7.35
C VAL A 125 12.15 -14.85 7.10
N SER A 126 11.49 -15.96 6.71
CA SER A 126 10.03 -15.99 6.55
C SER A 126 9.30 -15.70 7.86
N LEU A 127 9.81 -16.24 8.97
CA LEU A 127 9.25 -15.98 10.30
C LEU A 127 9.40 -14.52 10.70
N ILE A 128 10.54 -13.89 10.39
CA ILE A 128 10.75 -12.46 10.62
C ILE A 128 9.74 -11.62 9.81
N LEU A 129 9.54 -11.94 8.54
CA LEU A 129 8.56 -11.27 7.69
C LEU A 129 7.14 -11.40 8.26
N LEU A 130 6.78 -12.61 8.71
CA LEU A 130 5.46 -12.87 9.31
C LEU A 130 5.26 -12.04 10.58
N ILE A 131 6.23 -12.03 11.50
CA ILE A 131 6.19 -11.21 12.71
C ILE A 131 6.04 -9.73 12.37
N PHE A 132 6.79 -9.24 11.39
CA PHE A 132 6.70 -7.86 10.92
C PHE A 132 5.28 -7.52 10.43
N CYS A 133 4.67 -8.37 9.60
CA CYS A 133 3.30 -8.20 9.13
C CYS A 133 2.28 -8.20 10.29
N PHE A 134 2.45 -9.09 11.28
CA PHE A 134 1.59 -9.11 12.47
C PHE A 134 1.71 -7.83 13.30
N ILE A 135 2.93 -7.39 13.60
CA ILE A 135 3.16 -6.14 14.35
C ILE A 135 2.52 -4.97 13.60
N TYR A 136 2.72 -4.90 12.29
CA TYR A 136 2.15 -3.84 11.47
C TYR A 136 0.62 -3.85 11.49
N PHE A 137 0.01 -5.04 11.39
CA PHE A 137 -1.45 -5.21 11.49
C PHE A 137 -2.00 -4.78 12.86
N PHE A 138 -1.35 -5.19 13.95
CA PHE A 138 -1.75 -4.78 15.31
C PHE A 138 -1.63 -3.28 15.53
N LEU A 139 -0.55 -2.65 15.07
CA LEU A 139 -0.39 -1.20 15.14
C LEU A 139 -1.50 -0.47 14.39
N ALA A 140 -1.81 -0.93 13.19
CA ALA A 140 -2.89 -0.39 12.38
C ALA A 140 -4.26 -0.53 13.08
N HIS A 141 -4.54 -1.71 13.66
CA HIS A 141 -5.77 -1.95 14.40
C HIS A 141 -5.89 -1.03 15.63
N LYS A 142 -4.82 -0.86 16.38
CA LYS A 142 -4.77 0.02 17.56
C LYS A 142 -5.01 1.49 17.20
N ILE A 143 -4.50 1.95 16.07
CA ILE A 143 -4.75 3.30 15.55
C ILE A 143 -6.24 3.46 15.17
N LEU A 144 -6.84 2.43 14.60
CA LEU A 144 -8.26 2.43 14.25
C LEU A 144 -9.17 2.47 15.48
N GLU A 145 -8.83 1.74 16.54
CA GLU A 145 -9.58 1.74 17.80
C GLU A 145 -9.47 3.08 18.53
N LYS A 146 -8.27 3.64 18.67
CA LYS A 146 -8.05 4.92 19.34
C LYS A 146 -8.88 6.05 18.72
N ASN A 147 -9.12 6.00 17.41
CA ASN A 147 -9.97 6.95 16.70
C ASN A 147 -11.49 6.73 16.92
N LYS A 148 -11.89 5.63 17.54
CA LYS A 148 -13.31 5.35 17.87
C LYS A 148 -13.79 6.18 19.07
N TRP A 149 -12.89 6.56 19.98
CA TRP A 149 -13.19 7.28 21.22
C TRP A 149 -13.32 8.81 21.07
N ASN A 150 -12.87 9.37 19.94
CA ASN A 150 -12.87 10.82 19.71
C ASN A 150 -14.11 11.35 18.92
N ILE A 151 -15.18 10.57 18.82
CA ILE A 151 -16.42 10.95 18.11
C ILE A 151 -17.64 10.95 19.07
N HIS A 152 -17.42 11.34 20.31
CA HIS A 152 -18.48 11.70 21.25
C HIS A 152 -18.28 13.11 21.77
#